data_483eac9f7990ee65ab12668c6bdfc5c4
#
_entry.id   483eac9f7990ee65ab12668c6bdfc5c4
#
_cell.length_a   1.000
_cell.length_b   1.000
_cell.length_c   1.000
_cell.angle_alpha   90.00
_cell.angle_beta   90.00
_cell.angle_gamma   90.00
#
_symmetry.space_group_name_H-M   'P 1'
#
loop_
_entity.id
_entity.type
_entity.pdbx_description
1 polymer ?
#
loop_
_entity_poly.entity_id
_entity_poly.type
_entity_poly.pdbx_seq_one_letter_code
_entity_poly.pdbx_strand_id
1 'polypeptide(L)'
;MKYFESPDAAYIEKLHAALDYGEHNAMVQKTNALFDKGQADRMPMTVGINSRYLLLDPKFNKKKITYKEFTYDSRLMFEVLAEFNAFCNLYVPYFHEMGPGSPLSFGPDFQNFAEAAWFGAPLEFPENDVPAVHAFLNEDNKNMLFDKGFPEPFSGIYEVGFRHYENFLKYAEHYEAEGCPVKEIWPTGLTTDGPFTLACEMCGTTEMCVRLYEDEAYAKQLLGYITDAVIQRIKAFRKVWGVPQKLESMFMADDSIALLSEEMYEEIVLPFHKKLVKELVTENGTLFIHLCGDATRHFSTIQRELRCNRFDTGFPVKHGELCKTLGPDTVIMGGPSVAFLQNHGEEEIEAEVKRIIGEVKPYTRRFMMREGNNIPPFMELDKVLAMYRAVLKYGKY
;
A
#
# COMPACT_ATOMS: atom_id res chain seq x y z
N MET A 1 1.29 -16.71 19.99
CA MET A 1 0.43 -16.57 18.77
C MET A 1 -0.29 -17.85 18.48
N LYS A 2 -1.51 -17.80 17.96
CA LYS A 2 -2.37 -18.96 17.67
C LYS A 2 -2.11 -19.55 16.28
N TYR A 3 -1.80 -18.68 15.33
CA TYR A 3 -1.71 -19.02 13.90
C TYR A 3 -0.28 -19.03 13.38
N PHE A 4 0.59 -18.18 13.92
CA PHE A 4 1.94 -17.99 13.42
C PHE A 4 3.00 -18.35 14.44
N GLU A 5 4.16 -18.77 13.95
CA GLU A 5 5.36 -18.96 14.76
C GLU A 5 6.11 -17.63 14.94
N SER A 6 6.83 -17.51 16.05
CA SER A 6 7.77 -16.41 16.28
C SER A 6 9.01 -16.56 15.41
N PRO A 7 9.75 -15.47 15.13
CA PRO A 7 11.11 -15.56 14.60
C PRO A 7 12.03 -16.40 15.50
N ASP A 8 13.19 -16.77 14.98
CA ASP A 8 14.16 -17.51 15.78
C ASP A 8 14.78 -16.65 16.91
N ALA A 9 15.30 -17.34 17.94
CA ALA A 9 15.83 -16.70 19.13
C ALA A 9 17.02 -15.76 18.81
N ALA A 10 17.84 -16.10 17.82
CA ALA A 10 19.01 -15.29 17.46
C ALA A 10 18.59 -13.92 16.90
N TYR A 11 17.55 -13.89 16.05
CA TYR A 11 16.95 -12.63 15.58
C TYR A 11 16.39 -11.80 16.74
N ILE A 12 15.62 -12.44 17.64
CA ILE A 12 15.00 -11.75 18.78
C ILE A 12 16.06 -11.14 19.69
N GLU A 13 17.17 -11.85 19.96
CA GLU A 13 18.29 -11.32 20.72
C GLU A 13 18.93 -10.10 20.05
N LYS A 14 19.17 -10.15 18.74
CA LYS A 14 19.68 -8.99 17.98
C LYS A 14 18.74 -7.79 18.03
N LEU A 15 17.45 -8.02 17.93
CA LEU A 15 16.43 -6.97 17.98
C LEU A 15 16.43 -6.29 19.35
N HIS A 16 16.40 -7.05 20.44
CA HIS A 16 16.42 -6.51 21.80
C HIS A 16 17.75 -5.81 22.16
N ALA A 17 18.86 -6.27 21.60
CA ALA A 17 20.15 -5.58 21.74
C ALA A 17 20.19 -4.23 20.98
N ALA A 18 19.37 -4.07 19.95
CA ALA A 18 19.33 -2.87 19.13
C ALA A 18 18.37 -1.79 19.65
N LEU A 19 17.30 -2.15 20.38
CA LEU A 19 16.21 -1.25 20.73
C LEU A 19 15.83 -1.36 22.21
N ASP A 20 15.93 -0.22 22.91
CA ASP A 20 15.20 0.00 24.16
C ASP A 20 13.82 0.56 23.84
N TYR A 21 12.78 -0.26 23.97
CA TYR A 21 11.44 0.11 23.53
C TYR A 21 10.83 1.29 24.31
N GLY A 22 11.23 1.53 25.56
CA GLY A 22 10.75 2.68 26.33
C GLY A 22 11.22 4.00 25.73
N GLU A 23 12.52 4.14 25.52
CA GLU A 23 13.10 5.32 24.89
C GLU A 23 12.75 5.41 23.40
N HIS A 24 12.74 4.26 22.71
CA HIS A 24 12.41 4.17 21.31
C HIS A 24 11.02 4.70 21.00
N ASN A 25 9.98 4.23 21.69
CA ASN A 25 8.60 4.66 21.45
C ASN A 25 8.42 6.17 21.71
N ALA A 26 9.07 6.73 22.73
CA ALA A 26 9.02 8.17 23.00
C ALA A 26 9.68 8.98 21.87
N MET A 27 10.82 8.51 21.35
CA MET A 27 11.51 9.11 20.22
C MET A 27 10.63 9.09 18.95
N VAL A 28 9.98 7.96 18.65
CA VAL A 28 9.10 7.80 17.49
C VAL A 28 7.90 8.74 17.58
N GLN A 29 7.22 8.79 18.72
CA GLN A 29 6.08 9.69 18.92
C GLN A 29 6.47 11.16 18.69
N LYS A 30 7.62 11.59 19.22
CA LYS A 30 8.17 12.94 18.99
C LYS A 30 8.45 13.18 17.50
N THR A 31 9.12 12.24 16.83
CA THR A 31 9.42 12.34 15.40
C THR A 31 8.17 12.49 14.57
N ASN A 32 7.18 11.62 14.77
CA ASN A 32 5.92 11.62 14.01
C ASN A 32 5.11 12.91 14.22
N ALA A 33 5.07 13.44 15.45
CA ALA A 33 4.41 14.71 15.75
C ALA A 33 5.01 15.94 15.01
N LEU A 34 6.28 15.84 14.61
CA LEU A 34 7.02 16.92 13.94
C LEU A 34 7.21 16.68 12.43
N PHE A 35 7.04 15.44 11.96
CA PHE A 35 7.36 15.05 10.58
C PHE A 35 6.50 15.79 9.56
N ASP A 36 5.17 15.77 9.72
CA ASP A 36 4.25 16.45 8.79
C ASP A 36 4.42 17.98 8.80
N LYS A 37 5.08 18.53 9.83
CA LYS A 37 5.44 19.96 9.92
C LYS A 37 6.79 20.27 9.24
N GLY A 38 7.51 19.24 8.79
CA GLY A 38 8.89 19.41 8.29
C GLY A 38 9.90 19.79 9.37
N GLN A 39 9.63 19.46 10.64
CA GLN A 39 10.41 19.85 11.82
C GLN A 39 11.01 18.66 12.56
N ALA A 40 10.89 17.45 12.00
CA ALA A 40 11.49 16.26 12.61
C ALA A 40 13.00 16.43 12.78
N ASP A 41 13.51 15.96 13.92
CA ASP A 41 14.94 15.98 14.23
C ASP A 41 15.69 14.77 13.66
N ARG A 42 14.96 13.80 13.15
CA ARG A 42 15.47 12.65 12.40
C ARG A 42 14.50 12.22 11.30
N MET A 43 15.02 11.47 10.36
CA MET A 43 14.24 10.80 9.34
C MET A 43 13.43 9.65 9.96
N PRO A 44 12.10 9.59 9.78
CA PRO A 44 11.32 8.42 10.18
C PRO A 44 11.51 7.28 9.18
N MET A 45 11.12 6.07 9.62
CA MET A 45 11.08 4.89 8.76
C MET A 45 9.71 4.21 8.86
N THR A 46 9.27 3.62 7.77
CA THR A 46 8.17 2.65 7.74
C THR A 46 8.59 1.45 6.91
N VAL A 47 7.84 0.37 7.02
CA VAL A 47 8.05 -0.86 6.24
C VAL A 47 6.72 -1.29 5.64
N GLY A 48 6.70 -1.50 4.35
CA GLY A 48 5.56 -2.11 3.66
C GLY A 48 5.61 -3.62 3.85
N ILE A 49 4.92 -4.11 4.86
CA ILE A 49 4.75 -5.55 5.12
C ILE A 49 3.27 -5.83 5.31
N ASN A 50 2.78 -6.94 4.80
CA ASN A 50 1.39 -7.34 4.95
C ASN A 50 1.26 -8.84 5.28
N SER A 51 0.03 -9.31 5.48
CA SER A 51 -0.26 -10.67 5.92
C SER A 51 0.36 -11.78 5.06
N ARG A 52 0.67 -11.52 3.78
CA ARG A 52 1.33 -12.50 2.89
C ARG A 52 2.72 -12.90 3.37
N TYR A 53 3.42 -12.03 4.09
CA TYR A 53 4.73 -12.33 4.66
C TYR A 53 4.66 -13.56 5.59
N LEU A 54 3.61 -13.66 6.40
CA LEU A 54 3.40 -14.78 7.31
C LEU A 54 2.63 -15.94 6.66
N LEU A 55 1.61 -15.63 5.85
CA LEU A 55 0.74 -16.66 5.26
C LEU A 55 1.44 -17.53 4.22
N LEU A 56 2.36 -16.94 3.43
CA LEU A 56 3.06 -17.68 2.37
C LEU A 56 4.36 -18.33 2.83
N ASP A 57 4.91 -17.94 3.99
CA ASP A 57 6.12 -18.56 4.51
C ASP A 57 5.80 -19.76 5.42
N PRO A 58 6.15 -21.02 5.02
CA PRO A 58 5.94 -22.20 5.85
C PRO A 58 6.70 -22.17 7.19
N LYS A 59 7.71 -21.32 7.34
CA LYS A 59 8.40 -21.07 8.61
C LYS A 59 7.44 -20.51 9.65
N PHE A 60 6.54 -19.62 9.23
CA PHE A 60 5.56 -18.96 10.11
C PHE A 60 4.19 -19.64 10.06
N ASN A 61 3.66 -19.96 8.88
CA ASN A 61 2.33 -20.54 8.69
C ASN A 61 2.32 -22.05 8.92
N LYS A 62 2.58 -22.49 10.16
CA LYS A 62 2.55 -23.93 10.50
C LYS A 62 1.17 -24.56 10.39
N LYS A 63 0.10 -23.78 10.47
CA LYS A 63 -1.29 -24.25 10.33
C LYS A 63 -1.75 -24.38 8.90
N LYS A 64 -0.92 -23.97 7.94
CA LYS A 64 -1.21 -24.06 6.50
C LYS A 64 -2.52 -23.36 6.13
N ILE A 65 -2.77 -22.19 6.73
CA ILE A 65 -3.92 -21.35 6.38
C ILE A 65 -3.78 -20.97 4.91
N THR A 66 -4.81 -21.24 4.14
CA THR A 66 -4.89 -20.87 2.72
C THR A 66 -5.49 -19.48 2.53
N TYR A 67 -5.13 -18.80 1.43
CA TYR A 67 -5.77 -17.53 1.10
C TYR A 67 -7.27 -17.65 0.86
N LYS A 68 -7.76 -18.80 0.39
CA LYS A 68 -9.20 -19.03 0.20
C LYS A 68 -9.94 -19.03 1.53
N GLU A 69 -9.42 -19.73 2.54
CA GLU A 69 -9.98 -19.73 3.89
C GLU A 69 -9.89 -18.33 4.50
N PHE A 70 -8.72 -17.70 4.42
CA PHE A 70 -8.50 -16.33 4.90
C PHE A 70 -9.48 -15.34 4.27
N THR A 71 -9.74 -15.42 2.94
CA THR A 71 -10.63 -14.50 2.23
C THR A 71 -12.10 -14.65 2.62
N TYR A 72 -12.59 -15.85 2.90
CA TYR A 72 -14.03 -16.09 3.07
C TYR A 72 -14.47 -16.35 4.51
N ASP A 73 -13.56 -16.66 5.42
CA ASP A 73 -13.85 -16.82 6.85
C ASP A 73 -13.55 -15.52 7.60
N SER A 74 -14.60 -14.82 7.97
CA SER A 74 -14.53 -13.53 8.66
C SER A 74 -13.79 -13.61 10.01
N ARG A 75 -13.99 -14.71 10.76
CA ARG A 75 -13.33 -14.87 12.06
C ARG A 75 -11.86 -15.18 11.90
N LEU A 76 -11.54 -16.06 10.96
CA LEU A 76 -10.16 -16.39 10.64
C LEU A 76 -9.39 -15.17 10.14
N MET A 77 -9.95 -14.40 9.20
CA MET A 77 -9.30 -13.17 8.70
C MET A 77 -9.02 -12.19 9.84
N PHE A 78 -10.00 -11.95 10.71
CA PHE A 78 -9.85 -11.05 11.85
C PHE A 78 -8.70 -11.49 12.77
N GLU A 79 -8.70 -12.75 13.21
CA GLU A 79 -7.70 -13.27 14.14
C GLU A 79 -6.30 -13.30 13.51
N VAL A 80 -6.19 -13.68 12.24
CA VAL A 80 -4.93 -13.68 11.48
C VAL A 80 -4.38 -12.25 11.35
N LEU A 81 -5.21 -11.28 11.04
CA LEU A 81 -4.77 -9.87 10.94
C LEU A 81 -4.38 -9.28 12.29
N ALA A 82 -5.12 -9.63 13.35
CA ALA A 82 -4.75 -9.20 14.70
C ALA A 82 -3.38 -9.77 15.11
N GLU A 83 -3.13 -11.07 14.87
CA GLU A 83 -1.82 -11.68 15.15
C GLU A 83 -0.71 -11.14 14.24
N PHE A 84 -0.99 -10.88 12.96
CA PHE A 84 -0.02 -10.27 12.06
C PHE A 84 0.42 -8.88 12.56
N ASN A 85 -0.53 -8.04 12.97
CA ASN A 85 -0.20 -6.72 13.51
C ASN A 85 0.55 -6.82 14.85
N ALA A 86 0.17 -7.76 15.71
CA ALA A 86 0.90 -8.03 16.94
C ALA A 86 2.33 -8.56 16.65
N PHE A 87 2.49 -9.44 15.67
CA PHE A 87 3.80 -9.90 15.20
C PHE A 87 4.67 -8.72 14.76
N CYS A 88 4.13 -7.80 13.98
CA CYS A 88 4.85 -6.61 13.56
C CYS A 88 5.28 -5.75 14.76
N ASN A 89 4.39 -5.52 15.72
CA ASN A 89 4.74 -4.76 16.93
C ASN A 89 5.82 -5.43 17.78
N LEU A 90 5.85 -6.76 17.81
CA LEU A 90 6.83 -7.51 18.60
C LEU A 90 8.17 -7.69 17.90
N TYR A 91 8.13 -7.96 16.59
CA TYR A 91 9.30 -8.46 15.86
C TYR A 91 9.70 -7.61 14.66
N VAL A 92 8.82 -6.69 14.22
CA VAL A 92 9.09 -5.75 13.14
C VAL A 92 8.71 -4.34 13.62
N PRO A 93 9.43 -3.79 14.61
CA PRO A 93 9.05 -2.50 15.24
C PRO A 93 9.13 -1.31 14.29
N TYR A 94 9.66 -1.48 13.11
CA TYR A 94 9.70 -0.48 12.04
C TYR A 94 8.37 -0.32 11.30
N PHE A 95 7.44 -1.23 11.50
CA PHE A 95 6.06 -1.03 11.07
C PHE A 95 5.45 0.06 11.96
N HIS A 96 5.25 1.26 11.41
CA HIS A 96 4.94 2.47 12.16
C HIS A 96 5.98 2.87 13.23
N GLU A 97 7.14 2.25 13.25
CA GLU A 97 8.24 2.43 14.20
C GLU A 97 7.86 2.21 15.68
N MET A 98 6.68 1.70 15.99
CA MET A 98 6.24 1.47 17.37
C MET A 98 6.47 0.02 17.80
N GLY A 99 6.94 -0.17 19.01
CA GLY A 99 7.23 -1.47 19.59
C GLY A 99 6.04 -2.11 20.33
N PRO A 100 6.32 -3.14 21.17
CA PRO A 100 5.32 -3.90 21.91
C PRO A 100 4.36 -3.04 22.71
N GLY A 101 3.12 -3.52 22.85
CA GLY A 101 2.05 -2.83 23.58
C GLY A 101 1.34 -1.75 22.78
N SER A 102 1.79 -1.48 21.54
CA SER A 102 1.06 -0.57 20.66
C SER A 102 -0.28 -1.16 20.24
N PRO A 103 -1.36 -0.35 20.23
CA PRO A 103 -2.67 -0.83 19.84
C PRO A 103 -2.71 -1.23 18.36
N LEU A 104 -3.53 -2.23 18.05
CA LEU A 104 -3.72 -2.76 16.71
C LEU A 104 -4.78 -1.98 15.95
N SER A 105 -4.52 -1.70 14.67
CA SER A 105 -5.46 -1.05 13.76
C SER A 105 -5.37 -1.73 12.40
N PHE A 106 -6.48 -2.30 11.91
CA PHE A 106 -6.53 -3.01 10.63
C PHE A 106 -7.97 -3.06 10.09
N GLY A 107 -8.14 -3.49 8.87
CA GLY A 107 -9.43 -3.74 8.22
C GLY A 107 -9.42 -5.03 7.42
N PRO A 108 -10.54 -5.44 6.81
CA PRO A 108 -10.56 -6.59 5.91
C PRO A 108 -9.51 -6.42 4.80
N ASP A 109 -8.73 -7.48 4.57
CA ASP A 109 -7.62 -7.51 3.61
C ASP A 109 -7.94 -8.46 2.46
N PHE A 110 -8.07 -7.89 1.26
CA PHE A 110 -8.30 -8.63 0.02
C PHE A 110 -7.13 -8.50 -0.95
N GLN A 111 -5.98 -8.09 -0.48
CA GLN A 111 -4.83 -7.78 -1.34
C GLN A 111 -5.25 -6.84 -2.49
N ASN A 112 -4.70 -7.03 -3.70
CA ASN A 112 -4.97 -6.15 -4.84
C ASN A 112 -6.06 -6.70 -5.80
N PHE A 113 -6.71 -7.84 -5.49
CA PHE A 113 -7.64 -8.46 -6.42
C PHE A 113 -9.09 -7.93 -6.36
N ALA A 114 -9.44 -7.21 -5.30
CA ALA A 114 -10.84 -6.91 -5.02
C ALA A 114 -11.53 -6.07 -6.09
N GLU A 115 -10.87 -5.05 -6.62
CA GLU A 115 -11.51 -4.15 -7.60
C GLU A 115 -11.77 -4.84 -8.93
N ALA A 116 -10.77 -5.51 -9.50
CA ALA A 116 -10.95 -6.22 -10.77
C ALA A 116 -11.95 -7.39 -10.63
N ALA A 117 -11.93 -8.11 -9.51
CA ALA A 117 -12.93 -9.15 -9.22
C ALA A 117 -14.35 -8.56 -9.09
N TRP A 118 -14.51 -7.36 -8.56
CA TRP A 118 -15.79 -6.66 -8.49
C TRP A 118 -16.32 -6.29 -9.89
N PHE A 119 -15.45 -5.94 -10.84
CA PHE A 119 -15.82 -5.76 -12.24
C PHE A 119 -16.12 -7.08 -12.96
N GLY A 120 -15.84 -8.22 -12.35
CA GLY A 120 -16.14 -9.55 -12.88
C GLY A 120 -14.94 -10.33 -13.40
N ALA A 121 -13.71 -9.87 -13.10
CA ALA A 121 -12.51 -10.63 -13.43
C ALA A 121 -12.53 -11.98 -12.67
N PRO A 122 -12.21 -13.10 -13.35
CA PRO A 122 -12.08 -14.40 -12.71
C PRO A 122 -11.00 -14.38 -11.63
N LEU A 123 -11.34 -14.88 -10.44
CA LEU A 123 -10.45 -14.94 -9.28
C LEU A 123 -9.92 -16.36 -9.09
N GLU A 124 -8.61 -16.48 -8.96
CA GLU A 124 -7.91 -17.71 -8.64
C GLU A 124 -7.24 -17.63 -7.27
N PHE A 125 -7.17 -18.76 -6.56
CA PHE A 125 -6.46 -18.93 -5.30
C PHE A 125 -5.34 -19.95 -5.49
N PRO A 126 -4.14 -19.53 -5.93
CA PRO A 126 -2.98 -20.43 -6.04
C PRO A 126 -2.59 -20.98 -4.67
N GLU A 127 -2.04 -22.19 -4.64
CA GLU A 127 -1.65 -22.83 -3.37
C GLU A 127 -0.51 -22.08 -2.64
N ASN A 128 0.43 -21.52 -3.40
CA ASN A 128 1.67 -20.94 -2.86
C ASN A 128 1.87 -19.46 -3.27
N ASP A 129 0.81 -18.76 -3.57
CA ASP A 129 0.86 -17.34 -3.95
C ASP A 129 -0.38 -16.61 -3.46
N VAL A 130 -0.37 -15.27 -3.59
CA VAL A 130 -1.54 -14.43 -3.33
C VAL A 130 -2.65 -14.71 -4.34
N PRO A 131 -3.92 -14.43 -3.98
CA PRO A 131 -5.01 -14.49 -4.96
C PRO A 131 -4.72 -13.61 -6.17
N ALA A 132 -5.06 -14.10 -7.35
CA ALA A 132 -4.84 -13.42 -8.61
C ALA A 132 -6.14 -13.29 -9.40
N VAL A 133 -6.25 -12.23 -10.18
CA VAL A 133 -7.32 -12.04 -11.17
C VAL A 133 -6.78 -12.29 -12.58
N HIS A 134 -7.66 -12.72 -13.46
CA HIS A 134 -7.31 -12.96 -14.86
C HIS A 134 -8.03 -11.98 -15.77
N ALA A 135 -7.32 -11.51 -16.79
CA ALA A 135 -7.90 -10.70 -17.84
C ALA A 135 -9.08 -11.45 -18.51
N PHE A 136 -10.16 -10.74 -18.76
CA PHE A 136 -11.39 -11.33 -19.31
C PHE A 136 -12.01 -10.53 -20.44
N LEU A 137 -11.56 -9.29 -20.67
CA LEU A 137 -12.00 -8.48 -21.79
C LEU A 137 -11.08 -8.69 -22.99
N ASN A 138 -11.68 -9.06 -24.12
CA ASN A 138 -11.00 -9.26 -25.40
C ASN A 138 -11.86 -8.66 -26.53
N GLU A 139 -11.45 -8.79 -27.78
CA GLU A 139 -12.18 -8.21 -28.92
C GLU A 139 -13.63 -8.69 -29.04
N ASP A 140 -13.91 -9.96 -28.70
CA ASP A 140 -15.25 -10.54 -28.85
C ASP A 140 -16.25 -10.02 -27.82
N ASN A 141 -15.75 -9.58 -26.64
CA ASN A 141 -16.58 -9.17 -25.52
C ASN A 141 -16.25 -7.79 -24.94
N LYS A 142 -15.46 -6.97 -25.62
CA LYS A 142 -14.95 -5.69 -25.11
C LYS A 142 -16.05 -4.72 -24.62
N ASN A 143 -17.24 -4.81 -25.15
CA ASN A 143 -18.37 -3.97 -24.76
C ASN A 143 -19.19 -4.53 -23.59
N MET A 144 -18.88 -5.73 -23.10
CA MET A 144 -19.66 -6.44 -22.10
C MET A 144 -19.93 -5.62 -20.84
N LEU A 145 -18.97 -4.84 -20.38
CA LEU A 145 -19.13 -4.00 -19.19
C LEU A 145 -20.11 -2.85 -19.44
N PHE A 146 -20.03 -2.22 -20.61
CA PHE A 146 -20.91 -1.12 -20.98
C PHE A 146 -22.38 -1.58 -21.10
N ASP A 147 -22.58 -2.77 -21.66
CA ASP A 147 -23.91 -3.35 -21.85
C ASP A 147 -24.58 -3.74 -20.51
N LYS A 148 -23.78 -4.16 -19.53
CA LYS A 148 -24.27 -4.54 -18.18
C LYS A 148 -24.52 -3.35 -17.26
N GLY A 149 -23.94 -2.18 -17.54
CA GLY A 149 -23.93 -1.05 -16.62
C GLY A 149 -22.95 -1.25 -15.46
N PHE A 150 -22.92 -0.30 -14.51
CA PHE A 150 -22.01 -0.38 -13.37
C PHE A 150 -22.38 -1.52 -12.42
N PRO A 151 -21.36 -2.22 -11.86
CA PRO A 151 -21.62 -3.20 -10.80
C PRO A 151 -22.24 -2.52 -9.58
N GLU A 152 -23.13 -3.23 -8.89
CA GLU A 152 -23.66 -2.75 -7.61
C GLU A 152 -22.54 -2.58 -6.59
N PRO A 153 -22.42 -1.46 -5.85
CA PRO A 153 -21.30 -1.16 -4.98
C PRO A 153 -20.98 -2.23 -3.93
N PHE A 154 -22.02 -2.89 -3.41
CA PHE A 154 -21.91 -3.90 -2.35
C PHE A 154 -22.06 -5.32 -2.89
N SER A 155 -21.70 -5.58 -4.14
CA SER A 155 -21.80 -6.91 -4.75
C SER A 155 -20.46 -7.65 -4.80
N GLY A 156 -20.50 -8.96 -5.04
CA GLY A 156 -19.33 -9.79 -5.24
C GLY A 156 -18.39 -9.79 -4.04
N ILE A 157 -17.11 -9.56 -4.27
CA ILE A 157 -16.12 -9.54 -3.19
C ILE A 157 -16.31 -8.38 -2.20
N TYR A 158 -16.90 -7.27 -2.63
CA TYR A 158 -17.22 -6.17 -1.73
C TYR A 158 -18.40 -6.47 -0.79
N GLU A 159 -19.30 -7.38 -1.14
CA GLU A 159 -20.30 -7.90 -0.20
C GLU A 159 -19.63 -8.71 0.92
N VAL A 160 -18.63 -9.53 0.57
CA VAL A 160 -17.80 -10.26 1.55
C VAL A 160 -17.08 -9.28 2.47
N GLY A 161 -16.44 -8.26 1.90
CA GLY A 161 -15.74 -7.22 2.65
C GLY A 161 -16.64 -6.43 3.58
N PHE A 162 -17.85 -6.11 3.15
CA PHE A 162 -18.85 -5.43 3.96
C PHE A 162 -19.22 -6.26 5.21
N ARG A 163 -19.55 -7.54 5.00
CA ARG A 163 -19.86 -8.47 6.11
C ARG A 163 -18.65 -8.67 7.04
N HIS A 164 -17.45 -8.73 6.49
CA HIS A 164 -16.23 -8.85 7.30
C HIS A 164 -16.07 -7.63 8.20
N TYR A 165 -16.22 -6.43 7.66
CA TYR A 165 -16.11 -5.20 8.45
C TYR A 165 -17.12 -5.17 9.59
N GLU A 166 -18.39 -5.46 9.34
CA GLU A 166 -19.43 -5.53 10.39
C GLU A 166 -19.10 -6.56 11.48
N ASN A 167 -18.57 -7.71 11.08
CA ASN A 167 -18.15 -8.75 12.02
C ASN A 167 -16.90 -8.34 12.79
N PHE A 168 -15.92 -7.69 12.12
CA PHE A 168 -14.71 -7.20 12.76
C PHE A 168 -15.01 -6.20 13.87
N LEU A 169 -15.95 -5.29 13.67
CA LEU A 169 -16.40 -4.37 14.72
C LEU A 169 -16.89 -5.12 15.97
N LYS A 170 -17.66 -6.21 15.78
CA LYS A 170 -18.13 -7.05 16.88
C LYS A 170 -16.99 -7.86 17.53
N TYR A 171 -16.06 -8.38 16.73
CA TYR A 171 -14.94 -9.17 17.23
C TYR A 171 -13.90 -8.34 17.97
N ALA A 172 -13.75 -7.07 17.59
CA ALA A 172 -12.80 -6.15 18.21
C ALA A 172 -13.16 -5.76 19.64
N GLU A 173 -14.46 -5.89 20.04
CA GLU A 173 -14.90 -5.61 21.40
C GLU A 173 -14.12 -6.49 22.40
N HIS A 174 -13.24 -5.86 23.18
CA HIS A 174 -12.41 -6.52 24.19
C HIS A 174 -11.41 -7.56 23.68
N TYR A 175 -11.10 -7.55 22.35
CA TYR A 175 -10.10 -8.45 21.78
C TYR A 175 -8.69 -7.88 21.87
N GLU A 176 -7.77 -8.74 22.23
CA GLU A 176 -6.33 -8.45 22.19
C GLU A 176 -5.55 -9.62 21.57
N ALA A 177 -4.45 -9.33 20.92
CA ALA A 177 -3.48 -10.31 20.46
C ALA A 177 -2.11 -9.98 21.04
N GLU A 178 -1.49 -10.96 21.72
CA GLU A 178 -0.17 -10.82 22.36
C GLU A 178 -0.07 -9.56 23.28
N GLY A 179 -1.13 -9.27 24.03
CA GLY A 179 -1.18 -8.10 24.92
C GLY A 179 -1.41 -6.76 24.21
N CYS A 180 -1.66 -6.77 22.90
CA CYS A 180 -1.97 -5.59 22.12
C CYS A 180 -3.49 -5.50 21.87
N PRO A 181 -4.20 -4.48 22.42
CA PRO A 181 -5.63 -4.33 22.22
C PRO A 181 -5.94 -3.85 20.80
N VAL A 182 -7.05 -4.31 20.22
CA VAL A 182 -7.58 -3.76 18.96
C VAL A 182 -8.22 -2.40 19.24
N LYS A 183 -7.69 -1.35 18.61
CA LYS A 183 -8.15 0.03 18.80
C LYS A 183 -9.12 0.48 17.71
N GLU A 184 -8.85 0.10 16.47
CA GLU A 184 -9.57 0.62 15.32
C GLU A 184 -9.72 -0.44 14.24
N ILE A 185 -10.91 -0.54 13.68
CA ILE A 185 -11.19 -1.33 12.48
C ILE A 185 -11.44 -0.38 11.31
N TRP A 186 -10.62 -0.49 10.27
CA TRP A 186 -10.76 0.32 9.07
C TRP A 186 -11.79 -0.26 8.11
N PRO A 187 -12.68 0.57 7.57
CA PRO A 187 -13.64 0.12 6.56
C PRO A 187 -12.95 -0.20 5.23
N THR A 188 -13.55 -1.13 4.49
CA THR A 188 -13.13 -1.48 3.13
C THR A 188 -13.82 -0.61 2.07
N GLY A 189 -13.36 -0.67 0.82
CA GLY A 189 -14.03 -0.08 -0.34
C GLY A 189 -13.83 1.43 -0.54
N LEU A 190 -12.91 2.05 0.21
CA LEU A 190 -12.70 3.51 0.21
C LEU A 190 -11.56 4.02 -0.68
N THR A 191 -10.77 3.12 -1.26
CA THR A 191 -9.59 3.41 -2.10
C THR A 191 -9.73 2.80 -3.49
N THR A 192 -8.77 3.05 -4.37
CA THR A 192 -8.72 2.47 -5.72
C THR A 192 -7.27 2.26 -6.16
N ASP A 193 -7.07 1.21 -6.96
CA ASP A 193 -5.81 0.92 -7.67
C ASP A 193 -5.69 1.71 -8.99
N GLY A 194 -6.63 2.61 -9.23
CA GLY A 194 -6.63 3.54 -10.34
C GLY A 194 -7.16 2.97 -11.66
N PRO A 195 -7.64 3.86 -12.55
CA PRO A 195 -8.36 3.42 -13.74
C PRO A 195 -7.47 2.69 -14.76
N PHE A 196 -6.19 3.04 -14.88
CA PHE A 196 -5.34 2.42 -15.87
C PHE A 196 -4.84 1.05 -15.43
N THR A 197 -4.48 0.89 -14.16
CA THR A 197 -4.13 -0.42 -13.60
C THR A 197 -5.31 -1.38 -13.68
N LEU A 198 -6.52 -0.94 -13.31
CA LEU A 198 -7.72 -1.77 -13.45
C LEU A 198 -8.03 -2.16 -14.90
N ALA A 199 -7.85 -1.25 -15.85
CA ALA A 199 -7.99 -1.57 -17.27
C ALA A 199 -6.96 -2.63 -17.72
N CYS A 200 -5.71 -2.52 -17.25
CA CYS A 200 -4.67 -3.50 -17.50
C CYS A 200 -4.99 -4.89 -16.90
N GLU A 201 -5.56 -4.93 -15.70
CA GLU A 201 -5.99 -6.19 -15.06
C GLU A 201 -7.13 -6.85 -15.83
N MET A 202 -8.08 -6.07 -16.32
CA MET A 202 -9.25 -6.58 -17.03
C MET A 202 -8.99 -6.97 -18.48
N CYS A 203 -8.11 -6.26 -19.18
CA CYS A 203 -7.79 -6.52 -20.60
C CYS A 203 -6.51 -7.35 -20.78
N GLY A 204 -5.62 -7.37 -19.77
CA GLY A 204 -4.22 -7.74 -19.92
C GLY A 204 -3.36 -6.52 -20.27
N THR A 205 -2.23 -6.40 -19.57
CA THR A 205 -1.36 -5.21 -19.66
C THR A 205 -0.90 -4.91 -21.08
N THR A 206 -0.40 -5.92 -21.80
CA THR A 206 0.06 -5.76 -23.19
C THR A 206 -1.08 -5.32 -24.09
N GLU A 207 -2.23 -5.96 -23.99
CA GLU A 207 -3.41 -5.65 -24.79
C GLU A 207 -3.90 -4.22 -24.54
N MET A 208 -3.96 -3.80 -23.27
CA MET A 208 -4.37 -2.43 -22.93
C MET A 208 -3.39 -1.40 -23.49
N CYS A 209 -2.08 -1.64 -23.41
CA CYS A 209 -1.07 -0.76 -24.00
C CYS A 209 -1.21 -0.67 -25.54
N VAL A 210 -1.49 -1.78 -26.22
CA VAL A 210 -1.72 -1.79 -27.69
C VAL A 210 -2.97 -0.97 -28.03
N ARG A 211 -4.05 -1.11 -27.26
CA ARG A 211 -5.31 -0.38 -27.48
C ARG A 211 -5.15 1.15 -27.36
N LEU A 212 -4.20 1.63 -26.59
CA LEU A 212 -3.93 3.07 -26.54
C LEU A 212 -3.53 3.66 -27.91
N TYR A 213 -2.98 2.83 -28.82
CA TYR A 213 -2.58 3.24 -30.16
C TYR A 213 -3.60 2.84 -31.23
N GLU A 214 -4.19 1.64 -31.10
CA GLU A 214 -5.04 1.07 -32.16
C GLU A 214 -6.52 1.42 -32.01
N ASP A 215 -6.99 1.62 -30.74
CA ASP A 215 -8.39 1.96 -30.44
C ASP A 215 -8.47 2.89 -29.21
N GLU A 216 -7.85 4.07 -29.33
CA GLU A 216 -7.83 5.09 -28.26
C GLU A 216 -9.23 5.46 -27.77
N ALA A 217 -10.22 5.47 -28.67
CA ALA A 217 -11.59 5.79 -28.33
C ALA A 217 -12.17 4.78 -27.34
N TYR A 218 -11.98 3.48 -27.57
CA TYR A 218 -12.36 2.43 -26.65
C TYR A 218 -11.59 2.52 -25.34
N ALA A 219 -10.26 2.73 -25.40
CA ALA A 219 -9.43 2.88 -24.20
C ALA A 219 -9.94 4.00 -23.30
N LYS A 220 -10.23 5.19 -23.83
CA LYS A 220 -10.81 6.32 -23.10
C LYS A 220 -12.20 6.02 -22.57
N GLN A 221 -13.03 5.33 -23.33
CA GLN A 221 -14.37 4.90 -22.88
C GLN A 221 -14.27 3.95 -21.70
N LEU A 222 -13.38 2.95 -21.74
CA LEU A 222 -13.16 2.00 -20.66
C LEU A 222 -12.63 2.69 -19.39
N LEU A 223 -11.63 3.56 -19.52
CA LEU A 223 -11.11 4.34 -18.39
C LEU A 223 -12.20 5.22 -17.76
N GLY A 224 -13.04 5.85 -18.59
CA GLY A 224 -14.19 6.63 -18.12
C GLY A 224 -15.21 5.79 -17.35
N TYR A 225 -15.56 4.63 -17.87
CA TYR A 225 -16.47 3.68 -17.24
C TYR A 225 -15.93 3.22 -15.87
N ILE A 226 -14.65 2.79 -15.81
CA ILE A 226 -13.99 2.37 -14.57
C ILE A 226 -14.02 3.50 -13.55
N THR A 227 -13.61 4.70 -13.96
CA THR A 227 -13.58 5.88 -13.09
C THR A 227 -14.94 6.18 -12.48
N ASP A 228 -16.00 6.16 -13.29
CA ASP A 228 -17.36 6.46 -12.82
C ASP A 228 -17.92 5.38 -11.88
N ALA A 229 -17.68 4.11 -12.19
CA ALA A 229 -18.05 3.00 -11.33
C ALA A 229 -17.33 3.06 -9.97
N VAL A 230 -16.01 3.32 -9.97
CA VAL A 230 -15.20 3.47 -8.76
C VAL A 230 -15.68 4.65 -7.90
N ILE A 231 -15.97 5.80 -8.50
CA ILE A 231 -16.52 6.96 -7.79
C ILE A 231 -17.85 6.61 -7.14
N GLN A 232 -18.74 5.95 -7.87
CA GLN A 232 -20.04 5.51 -7.35
C GLN A 232 -19.88 4.55 -6.17
N ARG A 233 -19.00 3.55 -6.27
CA ARG A 233 -18.70 2.61 -5.20
C ARG A 233 -18.15 3.32 -3.97
N ILE A 234 -17.10 4.12 -4.11
CA ILE A 234 -16.47 4.83 -2.98
C ILE A 234 -17.50 5.73 -2.28
N LYS A 235 -18.32 6.48 -3.03
CA LYS A 235 -19.38 7.32 -2.47
C LYS A 235 -20.45 6.51 -1.72
N ALA A 236 -20.82 5.33 -2.23
CA ALA A 236 -21.77 4.44 -1.58
C ALA A 236 -21.20 3.91 -0.25
N PHE A 237 -19.96 3.44 -0.23
CA PHE A 237 -19.28 3.00 0.98
C PHE A 237 -19.12 4.13 2.01
N ARG A 238 -18.65 5.32 1.58
CA ARG A 238 -18.54 6.49 2.46
C ARG A 238 -19.88 6.84 3.11
N LYS A 239 -20.98 6.77 2.36
CA LYS A 239 -22.32 7.04 2.88
C LYS A 239 -22.72 6.05 3.98
N VAL A 240 -22.49 4.76 3.76
CA VAL A 240 -22.84 3.71 4.74
C VAL A 240 -21.98 3.79 6.00
N TRP A 241 -20.68 4.06 5.84
CA TRP A 241 -19.74 4.16 6.97
C TRP A 241 -19.77 5.53 7.67
N GLY A 242 -20.61 6.47 7.24
CA GLY A 242 -20.66 7.80 7.81
C GLY A 242 -19.41 8.65 7.52
N VAL A 243 -18.63 8.29 6.51
CA VAL A 243 -17.45 9.02 6.07
C VAL A 243 -17.86 10.17 5.16
N PRO A 244 -17.25 11.37 5.27
CA PRO A 244 -17.54 12.49 4.36
C PRO A 244 -17.39 12.10 2.89
N GLN A 245 -18.27 12.61 2.02
CA GLN A 245 -18.24 12.30 0.58
C GLN A 245 -16.98 12.82 -0.12
N LYS A 246 -16.37 13.89 0.41
CA LYS A 246 -15.05 14.38 0.01
C LYS A 246 -14.13 14.45 1.22
N LEU A 247 -12.90 14.04 1.07
CA LEU A 247 -11.89 14.01 2.13
C LEU A 247 -10.83 15.09 1.92
N GLU A 248 -10.21 15.53 3.02
CA GLU A 248 -9.05 16.44 2.99
C GLU A 248 -7.80 15.75 2.42
N SER A 249 -7.73 14.42 2.51
CA SER A 249 -6.68 13.62 1.87
C SER A 249 -7.26 12.29 1.39
N MET A 250 -6.85 11.86 0.21
CA MET A 250 -7.25 10.57 -0.36
C MET A 250 -5.99 9.82 -0.79
N PHE A 251 -5.98 8.52 -0.51
CA PHE A 251 -4.98 7.58 -1.05
C PHE A 251 -5.52 6.90 -2.31
N MET A 252 -4.65 6.75 -3.31
CA MET A 252 -4.87 5.89 -4.47
C MET A 252 -3.54 5.32 -4.97
N ALA A 253 -3.61 4.25 -5.76
CA ALA A 253 -2.51 3.76 -6.58
C ALA A 253 -2.89 3.88 -8.07
N ASP A 254 -1.94 3.79 -8.98
CA ASP A 254 -2.13 3.44 -10.40
C ASP A 254 -0.79 3.02 -11.02
N ASP A 255 -0.29 1.87 -10.60
CA ASP A 255 1.07 1.40 -10.90
C ASP A 255 1.37 1.28 -12.39
N SER A 256 0.37 0.87 -13.17
CA SER A 256 0.53 0.63 -14.61
C SER A 256 0.84 1.89 -15.42
N ILE A 257 0.63 3.11 -14.87
CA ILE A 257 1.04 4.34 -15.55
C ILE A 257 2.57 4.43 -15.75
N ALA A 258 3.34 3.67 -14.97
CA ALA A 258 4.78 3.53 -15.19
C ALA A 258 5.15 2.98 -16.58
N LEU A 259 4.23 2.38 -17.31
CA LEU A 259 4.40 1.90 -18.67
C LEU A 259 4.20 2.98 -19.74
N LEU A 260 3.61 4.13 -19.37
CA LEU A 260 3.22 5.17 -20.29
C LEU A 260 4.32 6.22 -20.48
N SER A 261 4.38 6.84 -21.68
CA SER A 261 5.11 8.08 -21.87
C SER A 261 4.42 9.22 -21.08
N GLU A 262 5.12 10.33 -20.88
CA GLU A 262 4.57 11.53 -20.26
C GLU A 262 3.35 12.05 -21.02
N GLU A 263 3.45 12.13 -22.36
CA GLU A 263 2.35 12.58 -23.24
C GLU A 263 1.13 11.65 -23.13
N MET A 264 1.33 10.33 -23.21
CA MET A 264 0.22 9.37 -23.09
C MET A 264 -0.47 9.47 -21.73
N TYR A 265 0.30 9.62 -20.65
CA TYR A 265 -0.28 9.82 -19.33
C TYR A 265 -1.11 11.10 -19.28
N GLU A 266 -0.56 12.24 -19.75
CA GLU A 266 -1.23 13.54 -19.69
C GLU A 266 -2.49 13.60 -20.57
N GLU A 267 -2.47 13.00 -21.76
CA GLU A 267 -3.57 13.06 -22.71
C GLU A 267 -4.67 12.01 -22.44
N ILE A 268 -4.30 10.84 -21.94
CA ILE A 268 -5.24 9.72 -21.84
C ILE A 268 -5.68 9.43 -20.41
N VAL A 269 -4.75 9.34 -19.43
CA VAL A 269 -5.06 8.88 -18.07
C VAL A 269 -5.33 10.02 -17.10
N LEU A 270 -4.52 11.07 -17.13
CA LEU A 270 -4.62 12.22 -16.22
C LEU A 270 -6.03 12.84 -16.14
N PRO A 271 -6.83 12.95 -17.21
CA PRO A 271 -8.20 13.45 -17.12
C PRO A 271 -9.08 12.65 -16.15
N PHE A 272 -8.88 11.34 -16.07
CA PHE A 272 -9.63 10.45 -15.16
C PHE A 272 -9.13 10.56 -13.72
N HIS A 273 -7.83 10.70 -13.50
CA HIS A 273 -7.29 11.03 -12.18
C HIS A 273 -7.82 12.38 -11.68
N LYS A 274 -7.86 13.41 -12.53
CA LYS A 274 -8.48 14.70 -12.19
C LYS A 274 -9.96 14.54 -11.79
N LYS A 275 -10.69 13.67 -12.47
CA LYS A 275 -12.10 13.36 -12.16
C LYS A 275 -12.23 12.71 -10.79
N LEU A 276 -11.40 11.69 -10.46
CA LEU A 276 -11.35 11.06 -9.14
C LEU A 276 -11.09 12.10 -8.03
N VAL A 277 -10.06 12.91 -8.19
CA VAL A 277 -9.71 13.94 -7.20
C VAL A 277 -10.84 14.97 -7.06
N LYS A 278 -11.41 15.47 -8.16
CA LYS A 278 -12.53 16.41 -8.13
C LYS A 278 -13.76 15.87 -7.38
N GLU A 279 -14.06 14.61 -7.57
CA GLU A 279 -15.27 13.98 -7.01
C GLU A 279 -15.11 13.49 -5.57
N LEU A 280 -13.88 13.16 -5.15
CA LEU A 280 -13.62 12.46 -3.89
C LEU A 280 -12.78 13.24 -2.88
N VAL A 281 -12.13 14.34 -3.30
CA VAL A 281 -11.26 15.19 -2.47
C VAL A 281 -11.87 16.59 -2.37
N THR A 282 -11.73 17.24 -1.21
CA THR A 282 -12.19 18.63 -1.01
C THR A 282 -11.40 19.59 -1.89
N GLU A 283 -11.89 20.83 -2.06
CA GLU A 283 -11.25 21.82 -2.92
C GLU A 283 -9.80 22.13 -2.54
N ASN A 284 -9.51 22.15 -1.23
CA ASN A 284 -8.18 22.39 -0.69
C ASN A 284 -7.45 21.08 -0.27
N GLY A 285 -8.07 19.94 -0.48
CA GLY A 285 -7.52 18.66 -0.09
C GLY A 285 -6.39 18.20 -1.01
N THR A 286 -5.69 17.16 -0.59
CA THR A 286 -4.48 16.65 -1.24
C THR A 286 -4.60 15.19 -1.60
N LEU A 287 -3.76 14.73 -2.51
CA LEU A 287 -3.62 13.35 -2.89
C LEU A 287 -2.37 12.73 -2.23
N PHE A 288 -2.50 11.50 -1.79
CA PHE A 288 -1.41 10.57 -1.49
C PHE A 288 -1.45 9.46 -2.55
N ILE A 289 -0.37 9.26 -3.29
CA ILE A 289 -0.32 8.25 -4.35
C ILE A 289 0.79 7.23 -4.11
N HIS A 290 0.48 5.94 -4.35
CA HIS A 290 1.46 4.87 -4.47
C HIS A 290 1.71 4.56 -5.93
N LEU A 291 2.98 4.46 -6.33
CA LEU A 291 3.40 4.09 -7.68
C LEU A 291 4.59 3.13 -7.61
N CYS A 292 4.36 1.87 -7.99
CA CYS A 292 5.42 0.92 -8.24
C CYS A 292 6.15 1.22 -9.56
N GLY A 293 7.35 0.69 -9.73
CA GLY A 293 8.12 0.85 -10.95
C GLY A 293 8.68 2.25 -11.18
N ASP A 294 9.22 2.50 -12.36
CA ASP A 294 9.77 3.80 -12.75
C ASP A 294 8.69 4.75 -13.28
N ALA A 295 8.03 5.41 -12.36
CA ALA A 295 7.07 6.46 -12.67
C ALA A 295 7.66 7.88 -12.56
N THR A 296 9.00 8.02 -12.49
CA THR A 296 9.72 9.27 -12.20
C THR A 296 9.26 10.44 -13.09
N ARG A 297 9.02 10.18 -14.37
CA ARG A 297 8.56 11.20 -15.36
C ARG A 297 7.21 11.80 -15.06
N HIS A 298 6.34 11.11 -14.30
CA HIS A 298 4.97 11.55 -14.01
C HIS A 298 4.86 12.37 -12.71
N PHE A 299 5.81 12.27 -11.79
CA PHE A 299 5.66 12.84 -10.44
C PHE A 299 5.40 14.35 -10.43
N SER A 300 6.09 15.14 -11.26
CA SER A 300 5.89 16.59 -11.34
C SER A 300 4.49 16.95 -11.83
N THR A 301 3.99 16.25 -12.85
CA THR A 301 2.65 16.43 -13.38
C THR A 301 1.59 16.03 -12.36
N ILE A 302 1.77 14.88 -11.68
CA ILE A 302 0.87 14.41 -10.61
C ILE A 302 0.85 15.41 -9.45
N GLN A 303 2.00 15.91 -8.99
CA GLN A 303 2.06 16.94 -7.96
C GLN A 303 1.26 18.19 -8.33
N ARG A 304 1.51 18.74 -9.50
CA ARG A 304 0.92 19.97 -9.98
C ARG A 304 -0.57 19.83 -10.27
N GLU A 305 -0.95 18.82 -11.01
CA GLU A 305 -2.29 18.68 -11.57
C GLU A 305 -3.30 18.03 -10.60
N LEU A 306 -2.82 17.20 -9.67
CA LEU A 306 -3.66 16.47 -8.72
C LEU A 306 -3.50 16.95 -7.27
N ARG A 307 -2.69 17.99 -7.04
CA ARG A 307 -2.34 18.45 -5.68
C ARG A 307 -1.78 17.33 -4.81
N CYS A 308 -0.99 16.46 -5.42
CA CYS A 308 -0.35 15.37 -4.70
C CYS A 308 0.79 15.93 -3.84
N ASN A 309 0.72 15.70 -2.53
CA ASN A 309 1.75 16.14 -1.59
C ASN A 309 2.44 15.00 -0.87
N ARG A 310 2.07 13.75 -1.18
CA ARG A 310 2.69 12.56 -0.61
C ARG A 310 2.81 11.46 -1.67
N PHE A 311 4.03 10.98 -1.86
CA PHE A 311 4.38 9.92 -2.81
C PHE A 311 4.96 8.73 -2.07
N ASP A 312 4.39 7.56 -2.29
CA ASP A 312 4.99 6.28 -1.96
C ASP A 312 5.58 5.70 -3.24
N THR A 313 6.91 5.61 -3.29
CA THR A 313 7.63 5.36 -4.53
C THR A 313 8.10 3.91 -4.65
N GLY A 314 8.05 3.38 -5.86
CA GLY A 314 8.69 2.11 -6.22
C GLY A 314 10.19 2.26 -6.52
N PHE A 315 10.66 1.51 -7.52
CA PHE A 315 12.05 1.57 -8.00
C PHE A 315 12.09 1.23 -9.51
N PRO A 316 13.13 1.69 -10.23
CA PRO A 316 14.23 2.54 -9.77
C PRO A 316 13.77 4.01 -9.62
N VAL A 317 14.22 4.67 -8.56
CA VAL A 317 13.98 6.10 -8.33
C VAL A 317 15.27 6.75 -7.80
N LYS A 318 15.62 7.91 -8.33
CA LYS A 318 16.72 8.75 -7.83
C LYS A 318 16.17 9.72 -6.79
N HIS A 319 16.17 9.29 -5.54
CA HIS A 319 15.48 9.99 -4.45
C HIS A 319 15.96 11.44 -4.24
N GLY A 320 17.28 11.69 -4.34
CA GLY A 320 17.82 13.06 -4.23
C GLY A 320 17.32 13.99 -5.33
N GLU A 321 17.30 13.53 -6.59
CA GLU A 321 16.76 14.30 -7.72
C GLU A 321 15.26 14.55 -7.54
N LEU A 322 14.52 13.53 -7.11
CA LEU A 322 13.08 13.63 -6.86
C LEU A 322 12.77 14.65 -5.76
N CYS A 323 13.46 14.58 -4.61
CA CYS A 323 13.30 15.54 -3.52
C CYS A 323 13.61 16.99 -3.97
N LYS A 324 14.64 17.17 -4.79
CA LYS A 324 15.00 18.47 -5.36
C LYS A 324 13.89 19.00 -6.27
N THR A 325 13.31 18.13 -7.11
CA THR A 325 12.30 18.51 -8.11
C THR A 325 10.96 18.83 -7.46
N LEU A 326 10.49 18.00 -6.53
CA LEU A 326 9.18 18.16 -5.89
C LEU A 326 9.18 19.15 -4.73
N GLY A 327 10.37 19.54 -4.25
CA GLY A 327 10.53 20.56 -3.21
C GLY A 327 10.35 20.06 -1.78
N PRO A 328 10.65 20.93 -0.79
CA PRO A 328 10.75 20.53 0.61
C PRO A 328 9.41 20.21 1.29
N ASP A 329 8.29 20.63 0.70
CA ASP A 329 6.95 20.48 1.27
C ASP A 329 6.26 19.18 0.89
N THR A 330 6.85 18.42 -0.03
CA THR A 330 6.34 17.13 -0.47
C THR A 330 6.90 16.00 0.40
N VAL A 331 6.02 15.14 0.88
CA VAL A 331 6.42 13.90 1.56
C VAL A 331 6.78 12.86 0.51
N ILE A 332 7.99 12.32 0.61
CA ILE A 332 8.46 11.23 -0.25
C ILE A 332 8.79 10.03 0.63
N MET A 333 8.17 8.90 0.34
CA MET A 333 8.45 7.62 0.96
C MET A 333 9.21 6.77 -0.05
N GLY A 334 10.40 6.30 0.32
CA GLY A 334 11.24 5.51 -0.57
C GLY A 334 12.56 5.09 0.06
N GLY A 335 13.33 4.28 -0.64
CA GLY A 335 14.57 3.73 -0.12
C GLY A 335 15.13 2.62 -1.02
N PRO A 336 15.88 1.66 -0.44
CA PRO A 336 16.42 0.54 -1.19
C PRO A 336 15.31 -0.30 -1.82
N SER A 337 15.53 -0.83 -3.03
CA SER A 337 14.60 -1.78 -3.62
C SER A 337 14.55 -3.07 -2.80
N VAL A 338 13.40 -3.75 -2.81
CA VAL A 338 13.27 -5.05 -2.14
C VAL A 338 14.22 -6.09 -2.71
N ALA A 339 14.50 -6.05 -4.01
CA ALA A 339 15.48 -6.92 -4.65
C ALA A 339 16.91 -6.65 -4.12
N PHE A 340 17.25 -5.37 -3.87
CA PHE A 340 18.53 -5.03 -3.25
C PHE A 340 18.62 -5.59 -1.82
N LEU A 341 17.61 -5.34 -1.00
CA LEU A 341 17.56 -5.86 0.36
C LEU A 341 17.67 -7.39 0.40
N GLN A 342 17.00 -8.08 -0.50
CA GLN A 342 17.00 -9.54 -0.53
C GLN A 342 18.38 -10.13 -0.90
N ASN A 343 19.12 -9.48 -1.80
CA ASN A 343 20.34 -10.03 -2.40
C ASN A 343 21.66 -9.54 -1.77
N HIS A 344 21.61 -8.58 -0.84
CA HIS A 344 22.82 -7.98 -0.24
C HIS A 344 22.90 -8.23 1.27
N GLY A 345 24.12 -8.12 1.81
CA GLY A 345 24.39 -8.26 3.23
C GLY A 345 24.14 -6.98 4.03
N GLU A 346 24.22 -7.08 5.37
CA GLU A 346 23.94 -5.98 6.29
C GLU A 346 24.83 -4.74 6.02
N GLU A 347 26.11 -4.93 5.71
CA GLU A 347 27.06 -3.83 5.43
C GLU A 347 26.70 -3.06 4.14
N GLU A 348 26.30 -3.78 3.11
CA GLU A 348 25.88 -3.18 1.83
C GLU A 348 24.55 -2.45 1.98
N ILE A 349 23.62 -3.01 2.76
CA ILE A 349 22.34 -2.35 3.10
C ILE A 349 22.62 -1.06 3.89
N GLU A 350 23.51 -1.09 4.89
CA GLU A 350 23.89 0.12 5.63
C GLU A 350 24.48 1.19 4.69
N ALA A 351 25.36 0.78 3.78
CA ALA A 351 25.98 1.69 2.81
C ALA A 351 24.96 2.33 1.87
N GLU A 352 24.00 1.56 1.35
CA GLU A 352 22.95 2.07 0.47
C GLU A 352 21.99 3.02 1.19
N VAL A 353 21.56 2.68 2.41
CA VAL A 353 20.72 3.57 3.24
C VAL A 353 21.44 4.88 3.54
N LYS A 354 22.73 4.81 3.90
CA LYS A 354 23.57 6.00 4.14
C LYS A 354 23.66 6.87 2.88
N ARG A 355 23.82 6.25 1.69
CA ARG A 355 23.88 6.95 0.41
C ARG A 355 22.58 7.71 0.15
N ILE A 356 21.43 7.03 0.26
CA ILE A 356 20.11 7.64 0.04
C ILE A 356 19.88 8.80 1.01
N ILE A 357 20.16 8.60 2.31
CA ILE A 357 20.04 9.65 3.33
C ILE A 357 20.89 10.87 2.97
N GLY A 358 22.13 10.66 2.52
CA GLY A 358 23.03 11.74 2.09
C GLY A 358 22.50 12.52 0.89
N GLU A 359 21.83 11.85 -0.03
CA GLU A 359 21.24 12.47 -1.23
C GLU A 359 19.99 13.29 -0.93
N VAL A 360 19.14 12.87 0.02
CA VAL A 360 17.83 13.51 0.25
C VAL A 360 17.89 14.62 1.32
N LYS A 361 18.73 14.48 2.35
CA LYS A 361 18.82 15.45 3.47
C LYS A 361 19.05 16.91 3.07
N PRO A 362 19.81 17.23 2.00
CA PRO A 362 20.00 18.61 1.57
C PRO A 362 18.71 19.30 1.10
N TYR A 363 17.68 18.55 0.72
CA TYR A 363 16.49 19.06 0.04
C TYR A 363 15.24 19.07 0.91
N THR A 364 15.09 18.13 1.86
CA THR A 364 13.86 18.01 2.63
C THR A 364 14.08 17.36 4.00
N ARG A 365 13.15 17.66 4.94
CA ARG A 365 12.94 16.92 6.19
C ARG A 365 11.65 16.08 6.15
N ARG A 366 11.04 15.96 4.97
CA ARG A 366 9.81 15.18 4.74
C ARG A 366 10.07 13.94 3.91
N PHE A 367 11.26 13.37 4.04
CA PHE A 367 11.56 12.05 3.50
C PHE A 367 11.37 10.99 4.59
N MET A 368 10.60 9.95 4.26
CA MET A 368 10.40 8.78 5.10
C MET A 368 11.12 7.60 4.44
N MET A 369 12.07 7.02 5.15
CA MET A 369 12.75 5.84 4.64
C MET A 369 11.76 4.67 4.58
N ARG A 370 11.71 4.01 3.43
CA ARG A 370 10.91 2.82 3.17
C ARG A 370 11.58 2.01 2.08
N GLU A 371 11.42 0.69 2.10
CA GLU A 371 11.80 -0.12 0.94
C GLU A 371 10.93 0.24 -0.28
N GLY A 372 11.49 0.05 -1.47
CA GLY A 372 10.73 0.26 -2.71
C GLY A 372 9.78 -0.89 -2.98
N ASN A 373 8.55 -0.78 -2.54
CA ASN A 373 7.45 -1.74 -2.55
C ASN A 373 7.27 -2.47 -1.20
N ASN A 374 6.74 -3.71 -1.17
CA ASN A 374 6.48 -4.45 0.06
C ASN A 374 7.51 -5.55 0.29
N ILE A 375 7.86 -5.80 1.55
CA ILE A 375 8.71 -6.92 1.95
C ILE A 375 8.06 -8.22 1.48
N PRO A 376 8.75 -9.02 0.62
CA PRO A 376 8.22 -10.28 0.13
C PRO A 376 8.31 -11.38 1.19
N PRO A 377 7.50 -12.45 1.07
CA PRO A 377 7.72 -13.67 1.84
C PRO A 377 9.18 -14.16 1.71
N PHE A 378 9.66 -14.89 2.70
CA PHE A 378 11.02 -15.45 2.78
C PHE A 378 12.16 -14.44 2.93
N MET A 379 11.91 -13.14 2.96
CA MET A 379 12.97 -12.18 3.27
C MET A 379 13.34 -12.28 4.75
N GLU A 380 14.63 -12.33 5.04
CA GLU A 380 15.14 -12.36 6.41
C GLU A 380 14.91 -11.02 7.12
N LEU A 381 14.35 -11.05 8.33
CA LEU A 381 14.09 -9.84 9.13
C LEU A 381 15.38 -9.11 9.54
N ASP A 382 16.51 -9.82 9.61
CA ASP A 382 17.85 -9.23 9.85
C ASP A 382 18.17 -8.12 8.85
N LYS A 383 17.77 -8.25 7.59
CA LYS A 383 18.00 -7.25 6.53
C LYS A 383 17.17 -5.98 6.74
N VAL A 384 15.96 -6.15 7.21
CA VAL A 384 15.09 -5.03 7.59
C VAL A 384 15.64 -4.34 8.83
N LEU A 385 16.14 -5.11 9.80
CA LEU A 385 16.80 -4.58 11.00
C LEU A 385 18.07 -3.80 10.66
N ALA A 386 18.88 -4.29 9.71
CA ALA A 386 20.06 -3.58 9.23
C ALA A 386 19.71 -2.22 8.60
N MET A 387 18.67 -2.18 7.75
CA MET A 387 18.13 -0.95 7.18
C MET A 387 17.71 0.04 8.30
N TYR A 388 16.99 -0.45 9.31
CA TYR A 388 16.52 0.39 10.41
C TYR A 388 17.67 0.94 11.26
N ARG A 389 18.65 0.11 11.63
CA ARG A 389 19.88 0.57 12.33
C ARG A 389 20.60 1.68 11.56
N ALA A 390 20.69 1.55 10.24
CA ALA A 390 21.31 2.56 9.39
C ALA A 390 20.52 3.88 9.42
N VAL A 391 19.19 3.83 9.41
CA VAL A 391 18.34 5.03 9.55
C VAL A 391 18.54 5.71 10.90
N LEU A 392 18.58 4.96 12.00
CA LEU A 392 18.86 5.52 13.34
C LEU A 392 20.24 6.16 13.42
N LYS A 393 21.24 5.56 12.77
CA LYS A 393 22.64 6.02 12.79
C LYS A 393 22.86 7.28 11.94
N TYR A 394 22.29 7.35 10.75
CA TYR A 394 22.59 8.41 9.77
C TYR A 394 21.42 9.39 9.55
N GLY A 395 20.22 9.05 10.00
CA GLY A 395 18.99 9.82 9.72
C GLY A 395 18.82 11.11 10.53
N LYS A 396 19.65 11.41 11.55
CA LYS A 396 19.58 12.67 12.31
C LYS A 396 19.86 13.86 11.40
N TYR A 397 19.04 14.92 11.50
CA TYR A 397 19.18 16.17 10.72
C TYR A 397 20.15 17.13 11.38
#